data_1d84ac698efa5e2f2a7829ee723a0ab8
#
_entry.id   1d84ac698efa5e2f2a7829ee723a0ab8
#
_cell.length_a   1.000
_cell.length_b   1.000
_cell.length_c   1.000
_cell.angle_alpha   90.00
_cell.angle_beta   90.00
_cell.angle_gamma   90.00
#
_symmetry.space_group_name_H-M   'P 1'
#
loop_
_entity.id
_entity.type
_entity.pdbx_description
1 polymer ?
#
loop_
_entity_poly.entity_id
_entity_poly.type
_entity_poly.pdbx_seq_one_letter_code
_entity_poly.pdbx_strand_id
1 'polypeptide(L)'
;YKRQTRAMSMAMPHNAVIIGAGAIAAEFASMWNAAGCKVTMLIRKDRVLSGWDRRAGVTLTRELKRHGIDVIDRSTVTHIDTGVNMGALVHYTNAKDGGSTEHIAEGEFVLVAIGRDPLTSDGWIRDAGVTVDDHGFITTDGYGRTTVAGIWAVGDITEGHALAHRAFEQGIIAAESIAGLDPKPLDEDTIPQIVFSNPEAASVGLTATDAKQRDDLSDIKETVYPMMSNARMMMSDSGGSLSLVSGIRAQQPGVRVVLGVHMVAPVASDIIAEAEQLVGNHTSLSDAARLIHPHPTFSETLGETLLKADDRPLHTR
;
A
#
# COMPACT_ATOMS: atom_id res chain seq x y z
N TYR A 1 -10.80 2.92 13.68
CA TYR A 1 -10.02 3.58 14.74
C TYR A 1 -10.17 2.93 16.12
N LYS A 2 -11.38 2.51 16.52
CA LYS A 2 -11.58 1.92 17.86
C LYS A 2 -10.75 0.66 18.12
N ARG A 3 -10.54 -0.20 17.12
CA ARG A 3 -9.74 -1.43 17.26
C ARG A 3 -8.25 -1.13 17.43
N GLN A 4 -7.71 -0.21 16.61
CA GLN A 4 -6.32 0.24 16.70
C GLN A 4 -6.06 0.95 18.03
N THR A 5 -6.94 1.87 18.44
CA THR A 5 -6.83 2.56 19.73
C THR A 5 -6.80 1.56 20.90
N ARG A 6 -7.65 0.53 20.86
CA ARG A 6 -7.67 -0.52 21.90
C ARG A 6 -6.36 -1.31 21.89
N ALA A 7 -5.86 -1.72 20.71
CA ALA A 7 -4.59 -2.45 20.59
C ALA A 7 -3.41 -1.64 21.11
N MET A 8 -3.41 -0.33 20.92
CA MET A 8 -2.33 0.57 21.40
C MET A 8 -2.45 0.92 22.88
N SER A 9 -3.63 0.82 23.48
CA SER A 9 -3.86 1.15 24.91
C SER A 9 -3.67 -0.03 25.85
N MET A 10 -3.43 -1.24 25.33
CA MET A 10 -3.18 -2.43 26.14
C MET A 10 -1.71 -2.55 26.54
N ALA A 11 -1.45 -3.28 27.64
CA ALA A 11 -0.09 -3.70 27.95
C ALA A 11 0.47 -4.54 26.79
N MET A 12 1.76 -4.38 26.48
CA MET A 12 2.41 -5.12 25.39
C MET A 12 2.34 -6.63 25.66
N PRO A 13 1.73 -7.43 24.76
CA PRO A 13 1.69 -8.87 24.91
C PRO A 13 3.07 -9.49 24.65
N HIS A 14 3.35 -10.65 25.25
CA HIS A 14 4.56 -11.40 24.94
C HIS A 14 4.48 -12.06 23.57
N ASN A 15 3.27 -12.49 23.19
CA ASN A 15 3.01 -13.04 21.86
C ASN A 15 1.65 -12.58 21.32
N ALA A 16 1.56 -12.43 20.01
CA ALA A 16 0.35 -11.99 19.34
C ALA A 16 0.16 -12.70 17.99
N VAL A 17 -1.10 -12.97 17.66
CA VAL A 17 -1.49 -13.45 16.34
C VAL A 17 -2.18 -12.33 15.57
N ILE A 18 -1.72 -12.07 14.32
CA ILE A 18 -2.33 -11.09 13.43
C ILE A 18 -2.96 -11.83 12.25
N ILE A 19 -4.25 -11.64 12.05
CA ILE A 19 -5.00 -12.20 10.92
C ILE A 19 -5.15 -11.10 9.89
N GLY A 20 -4.46 -11.25 8.74
CA GLY A 20 -4.48 -10.27 7.66
C GLY A 20 -3.11 -10.00 7.06
N ALA A 21 -3.09 -9.40 5.88
CA ALA A 21 -1.90 -9.18 5.07
C ALA A 21 -1.80 -7.75 4.49
N GLY A 22 -2.71 -6.86 4.87
CA GLY A 22 -2.74 -5.46 4.42
C GLY A 22 -1.80 -4.55 5.23
N ALA A 23 -1.88 -3.25 4.96
CA ALA A 23 -1.07 -2.21 5.62
C ALA A 23 -1.15 -2.29 7.14
N ILE A 24 -2.36 -2.28 7.71
CA ILE A 24 -2.58 -2.34 9.16
C ILE A 24 -1.92 -3.58 9.77
N ALA A 25 -2.05 -4.75 9.12
CA ALA A 25 -1.46 -5.98 9.62
C ALA A 25 0.07 -5.90 9.63
N ALA A 26 0.70 -5.39 8.58
CA ALA A 26 2.15 -5.26 8.47
C ALA A 26 2.73 -4.21 9.44
N GLU A 27 2.03 -3.09 9.62
CA GLU A 27 2.42 -2.02 10.55
C GLU A 27 2.38 -2.51 12.01
N PHE A 28 1.27 -3.13 12.44
CA PHE A 28 1.18 -3.69 13.79
C PHE A 28 2.17 -4.82 14.00
N ALA A 29 2.41 -5.67 13.00
CA ALA A 29 3.42 -6.71 13.08
C ALA A 29 4.81 -6.14 13.32
N SER A 30 5.20 -5.12 12.56
CA SER A 30 6.49 -4.43 12.71
C SER A 30 6.61 -3.72 14.07
N MET A 31 5.57 -2.99 14.47
CA MET A 31 5.54 -2.24 15.71
C MET A 31 5.64 -3.16 16.94
N TRP A 32 4.85 -4.21 17.01
CA TRP A 32 4.85 -5.14 18.13
C TRP A 32 6.13 -5.96 18.19
N ASN A 33 6.63 -6.40 17.02
CA ASN A 33 7.91 -7.11 16.96
C ASN A 33 9.08 -6.23 17.44
N ALA A 34 9.12 -4.96 17.03
CA ALA A 34 10.13 -4.00 17.51
C ALA A 34 10.02 -3.74 19.02
N ALA A 35 8.84 -3.87 19.61
CA ALA A 35 8.60 -3.76 21.04
C ALA A 35 8.89 -5.07 21.83
N GLY A 36 9.39 -6.11 21.16
CA GLY A 36 9.76 -7.39 21.78
C GLY A 36 8.65 -8.44 21.85
N CYS A 37 7.48 -8.18 21.24
CA CYS A 37 6.41 -9.17 21.13
C CYS A 37 6.76 -10.21 20.04
N LYS A 38 6.55 -11.49 20.31
CA LYS A 38 6.63 -12.55 19.31
C LYS A 38 5.37 -12.51 18.44
N VAL A 39 5.51 -12.17 17.17
CA VAL A 39 4.38 -11.98 16.27
C VAL A 39 4.25 -13.14 15.26
N THR A 40 3.05 -13.70 15.17
CA THR A 40 2.65 -14.65 14.12
C THR A 40 1.59 -13.99 13.24
N MET A 41 1.85 -13.90 11.93
CA MET A 41 0.88 -13.42 10.93
C MET A 41 0.28 -14.60 10.17
N LEU A 42 -1.05 -14.72 10.17
CA LEU A 42 -1.79 -15.66 9.33
C LEU A 42 -2.30 -14.92 8.09
N ILE A 43 -1.74 -15.24 6.92
CA ILE A 43 -2.07 -14.57 5.66
C ILE A 43 -2.66 -15.53 4.64
N ARG A 44 -3.74 -15.12 3.96
CA ARG A 44 -4.47 -15.98 3.03
C ARG A 44 -3.72 -16.24 1.72
N LYS A 45 -2.99 -15.27 1.21
CA LYS A 45 -2.21 -15.38 -0.03
C LYS A 45 -0.75 -15.72 0.25
N ASP A 46 0.07 -15.71 -0.78
CA ASP A 46 1.50 -16.09 -0.73
C ASP A 46 2.41 -15.02 -0.13
N ARG A 47 1.91 -13.80 0.08
CA ARG A 47 2.68 -12.66 0.57
C ARG A 47 1.79 -11.60 1.23
N VAL A 48 2.39 -10.72 2.00
CA VAL A 48 1.74 -9.48 2.47
C VAL A 48 1.56 -8.52 1.29
N LEU A 49 0.67 -7.55 1.43
CA LEU A 49 0.35 -6.55 0.40
C LEU A 49 0.09 -7.18 -0.98
N SER A 50 -0.67 -8.26 -1.01
CA SER A 50 -0.88 -9.06 -2.22
C SER A 50 -1.60 -8.32 -3.36
N GLY A 51 -2.24 -7.18 -3.09
CA GLY A 51 -2.85 -6.26 -4.07
C GLY A 51 -1.87 -5.21 -4.62
N TRP A 52 -0.67 -5.13 -4.09
CA TRP A 52 0.38 -4.21 -4.53
C TRP A 52 1.27 -4.83 -5.60
N ASP A 53 2.29 -4.08 -6.04
CA ASP A 53 3.35 -4.64 -6.85
C ASP A 53 3.88 -5.95 -6.25
N ARG A 54 4.04 -6.96 -7.11
CA ARG A 54 4.42 -8.30 -6.65
C ARG A 54 5.77 -8.31 -5.96
N ARG A 55 6.73 -7.57 -6.48
CA ARG A 55 8.10 -7.52 -5.96
C ARG A 55 8.14 -6.84 -4.60
N ALA A 56 7.43 -5.72 -4.46
CA ALA A 56 7.29 -5.02 -3.18
C ALA A 56 6.70 -5.95 -2.12
N GLY A 57 5.60 -6.64 -2.40
CA GLY A 57 4.98 -7.58 -1.47
C GLY A 57 5.89 -8.76 -1.10
N VAL A 58 6.60 -9.35 -2.06
CA VAL A 58 7.58 -10.44 -1.80
C VAL A 58 8.75 -9.93 -0.97
N THR A 59 9.29 -8.75 -1.30
CA THR A 59 10.40 -8.16 -0.55
C THR A 59 9.99 -7.87 0.88
N LEU A 60 8.85 -7.21 1.11
CA LEU A 60 8.39 -6.93 2.47
C LEU A 60 8.14 -8.20 3.27
N THR A 61 7.52 -9.23 2.68
CA THR A 61 7.31 -10.52 3.35
C THR A 61 8.63 -11.13 3.82
N ARG A 62 9.66 -11.08 2.98
CA ARG A 62 11.00 -11.57 3.32
C ARG A 62 11.63 -10.76 4.46
N GLU A 63 11.53 -9.44 4.43
CA GLU A 63 12.10 -8.58 5.46
C GLU A 63 11.39 -8.74 6.81
N LEU A 64 10.06 -8.86 6.83
CA LEU A 64 9.31 -9.18 8.05
C LEU A 64 9.78 -10.50 8.68
N LYS A 65 9.98 -11.54 7.86
CA LYS A 65 10.54 -12.82 8.33
C LYS A 65 11.98 -12.67 8.83
N ARG A 66 12.81 -11.88 8.15
CA ARG A 66 14.19 -11.61 8.58
C ARG A 66 14.25 -10.93 9.95
N HIS A 67 13.27 -10.09 10.25
CA HIS A 67 13.12 -9.43 11.54
C HIS A 67 12.47 -10.33 12.62
N GLY A 68 12.20 -11.60 12.33
CA GLY A 68 11.71 -12.56 13.32
C GLY A 68 10.20 -12.67 13.42
N ILE A 69 9.45 -12.04 12.53
CA ILE A 69 7.99 -12.20 12.43
C ILE A 69 7.70 -13.53 11.73
N ASP A 70 6.89 -14.38 12.34
CA ASP A 70 6.46 -15.64 11.74
C ASP A 70 5.29 -15.38 10.78
N VAL A 71 5.56 -15.39 9.47
CA VAL A 71 4.54 -15.17 8.43
C VAL A 71 4.15 -16.51 7.81
N ILE A 72 2.96 -17.00 8.18
CA ILE A 72 2.37 -18.24 7.71
C ILE A 72 1.43 -17.92 6.54
N ASP A 73 1.93 -18.11 5.32
CA ASP A 73 1.19 -17.84 4.10
C ASP A 73 0.23 -18.98 3.73
N ARG A 74 -0.76 -18.66 2.86
CA ARG A 74 -1.80 -19.61 2.37
C ARG A 74 -2.62 -20.24 3.48
N SER A 75 -2.83 -19.48 4.56
CA SER A 75 -3.60 -19.89 5.73
C SER A 75 -5.04 -19.39 5.66
N THR A 76 -5.97 -20.25 6.03
CA THR A 76 -7.39 -19.92 6.20
C THR A 76 -7.78 -20.15 7.63
N VAL A 77 -8.10 -19.09 8.34
CA VAL A 77 -8.58 -19.15 9.73
C VAL A 77 -10.00 -19.73 9.72
N THR A 78 -10.25 -20.74 10.57
CA THR A 78 -11.53 -21.41 10.69
C THR A 78 -12.33 -20.87 11.87
N HIS A 79 -11.72 -20.77 13.05
CA HIS A 79 -12.34 -20.20 14.26
C HIS A 79 -11.29 -19.74 15.26
N ILE A 80 -11.74 -19.07 16.30
CA ILE A 80 -10.90 -18.58 17.40
C ILE A 80 -11.55 -19.00 18.72
N ASP A 81 -10.80 -19.73 19.54
CA ASP A 81 -11.23 -20.13 20.87
C ASP A 81 -10.50 -19.33 21.96
N THR A 82 -11.10 -19.31 23.15
CA THR A 82 -10.44 -18.78 24.33
C THR A 82 -9.37 -19.77 24.80
N GLY A 83 -8.12 -19.34 24.83
CA GLY A 83 -7.01 -20.12 25.32
C GLY A 83 -6.90 -20.12 26.86
N VAL A 84 -5.92 -20.84 27.36
CA VAL A 84 -5.58 -20.85 28.79
C VAL A 84 -5.09 -19.44 29.18
N ASN A 85 -5.37 -19.02 30.42
CA ASN A 85 -4.98 -17.72 30.96
C ASN A 85 -5.48 -16.48 30.16
N MET A 86 -6.69 -16.58 29.60
CA MET A 86 -7.33 -15.50 28.80
C MET A 86 -6.63 -15.17 27.47
N GLY A 87 -5.69 -16.00 27.01
CA GLY A 87 -5.18 -15.94 25.63
C GLY A 87 -6.18 -16.45 24.61
N ALA A 88 -5.78 -16.54 23.34
CA ALA A 88 -6.59 -17.06 22.27
C ALA A 88 -5.86 -18.15 21.47
N LEU A 89 -6.62 -19.13 21.01
CA LEU A 89 -6.21 -20.19 20.11
C LEU A 89 -6.84 -19.89 18.73
N VAL A 90 -6.00 -19.57 17.76
CA VAL A 90 -6.46 -19.28 16.40
C VAL A 90 -6.28 -20.55 15.56
N HIS A 91 -7.37 -21.20 15.21
CA HIS A 91 -7.41 -22.39 14.38
C HIS A 91 -7.36 -22.02 12.91
N TYR A 92 -6.52 -22.71 12.15
CA TYR A 92 -6.38 -22.43 10.72
C TYR A 92 -5.98 -23.71 9.97
N THR A 93 -6.28 -23.73 8.68
CA THR A 93 -5.76 -24.72 7.72
C THR A 93 -4.73 -24.06 6.82
N ASN A 94 -3.81 -24.86 6.24
CA ASN A 94 -2.81 -24.34 5.32
C ASN A 94 -2.86 -25.10 3.98
N ALA A 95 -2.94 -24.35 2.88
CA ALA A 95 -3.02 -24.96 1.55
C ALA A 95 -1.74 -25.73 1.13
N LYS A 96 -0.61 -25.50 1.81
CA LYS A 96 0.65 -26.22 1.53
C LYS A 96 0.62 -27.71 1.95
N ASP A 97 -0.21 -28.03 2.93
CA ASP A 97 -0.40 -29.40 3.41
C ASP A 97 -1.72 -30.05 2.95
N GLY A 98 -2.29 -29.50 1.87
CA GLY A 98 -3.56 -29.97 1.29
C GLY A 98 -4.80 -29.32 1.90
N GLY A 99 -4.67 -28.41 2.86
CA GLY A 99 -5.76 -27.61 3.43
C GLY A 99 -6.72 -28.37 4.33
N SER A 100 -6.43 -29.61 4.69
CA SER A 100 -7.28 -30.49 5.51
C SER A 100 -6.77 -30.64 6.95
N THR A 101 -5.50 -30.38 7.20
CA THR A 101 -4.92 -30.44 8.53
C THR A 101 -5.19 -29.14 9.28
N GLU A 102 -5.76 -29.26 10.47
CA GLU A 102 -5.94 -28.12 11.37
C GLU A 102 -4.65 -27.84 12.15
N HIS A 103 -4.30 -26.56 12.18
CA HIS A 103 -3.19 -26.01 12.96
C HIS A 103 -3.70 -25.00 13.95
N ILE A 104 -2.92 -24.71 14.98
CA ILE A 104 -3.25 -23.73 16.00
C ILE A 104 -2.09 -22.74 16.14
N ALA A 105 -2.41 -21.45 16.08
CA ALA A 105 -1.53 -20.36 16.49
C ALA A 105 -2.04 -19.79 17.82
N GLU A 106 -1.17 -19.73 18.83
CA GLU A 106 -1.52 -19.25 20.16
C GLU A 106 -1.00 -17.82 20.37
N GLY A 107 -1.83 -16.96 20.96
CA GLY A 107 -1.48 -15.58 21.29
C GLY A 107 -2.20 -15.06 22.52
N GLU A 108 -1.50 -14.26 23.33
CA GLU A 108 -2.15 -13.46 24.36
C GLU A 108 -3.10 -12.44 23.76
N PHE A 109 -2.82 -12.03 22.54
CA PHE A 109 -3.65 -11.08 21.79
C PHE A 109 -3.85 -11.53 20.33
N VAL A 110 -5.05 -11.28 19.79
CA VAL A 110 -5.36 -11.49 18.37
C VAL A 110 -5.83 -10.17 17.75
N LEU A 111 -5.15 -9.77 16.70
CA LEU A 111 -5.55 -8.63 15.86
C LEU A 111 -6.17 -9.13 14.56
N VAL A 112 -7.44 -8.83 14.34
CA VAL A 112 -8.13 -9.09 13.07
C VAL A 112 -8.03 -7.83 12.19
N ALA A 113 -7.22 -7.90 11.14
CA ALA A 113 -6.90 -6.80 10.22
C ALA A 113 -7.16 -7.22 8.75
N ILE A 114 -8.38 -7.71 8.47
CA ILE A 114 -8.78 -8.30 7.18
C ILE A 114 -9.48 -7.32 6.23
N GLY A 115 -9.70 -6.07 6.64
CA GLY A 115 -10.35 -5.03 5.84
C GLY A 115 -11.19 -4.09 6.68
N ARG A 116 -11.86 -3.17 5.98
CA ARG A 116 -12.80 -2.19 6.52
C ARG A 116 -13.97 -2.06 5.56
N ASP A 117 -15.15 -1.87 6.13
CA ASP A 117 -16.36 -1.56 5.38
C ASP A 117 -16.76 -0.10 5.67
N PRO A 118 -17.31 0.64 4.71
CA PRO A 118 -17.84 1.98 4.93
C PRO A 118 -19.04 1.94 5.88
N LEU A 119 -19.16 2.95 6.74
CA LEU A 119 -20.29 3.09 7.67
C LEU A 119 -21.37 3.97 7.03
N THR A 120 -22.14 3.41 6.12
CA THR A 120 -23.22 4.08 5.37
C THR A 120 -24.60 3.50 5.66
N SER A 121 -24.70 2.62 6.66
CA SER A 121 -25.96 1.98 7.07
C SER A 121 -26.91 2.90 7.84
N ASP A 122 -26.50 4.10 8.20
CA ASP A 122 -27.32 5.07 8.92
C ASP A 122 -28.52 5.49 8.07
N GLY A 123 -29.72 5.45 8.65
CA GLY A 123 -30.98 5.70 7.95
C GLY A 123 -31.05 7.06 7.27
N TRP A 124 -30.44 8.09 7.86
CA TRP A 124 -30.46 9.45 7.31
C TRP A 124 -29.82 9.56 5.90
N ILE A 125 -28.81 8.74 5.57
CA ILE A 125 -28.19 8.71 4.24
C ILE A 125 -29.21 8.30 3.19
N ARG A 126 -29.97 7.24 3.48
CA ARG A 126 -31.06 6.76 2.63
C ARG A 126 -32.20 7.77 2.57
N ASP A 127 -32.61 8.34 3.73
CA ASP A 127 -33.71 9.31 3.84
C ASP A 127 -33.38 10.60 3.05
N ALA A 128 -32.09 10.98 2.97
CA ALA A 128 -31.62 12.07 2.14
C ALA A 128 -31.60 11.74 0.63
N GLY A 129 -31.85 10.49 0.23
CA GLY A 129 -31.85 10.05 -1.16
C GLY A 129 -30.46 9.85 -1.75
N VAL A 130 -29.40 9.81 -0.92
CA VAL A 130 -28.03 9.57 -1.36
C VAL A 130 -27.86 8.11 -1.78
N THR A 131 -27.31 7.89 -2.98
CA THR A 131 -27.08 6.55 -3.52
C THR A 131 -25.85 5.93 -2.87
N VAL A 132 -26.03 4.69 -2.40
CA VAL A 132 -24.98 3.82 -1.87
C VAL A 132 -24.89 2.60 -2.80
N ASP A 133 -23.70 2.21 -3.20
CA ASP A 133 -23.46 1.07 -4.07
C ASP A 133 -23.60 -0.28 -3.33
N ASP A 134 -23.45 -1.39 -4.05
CA ASP A 134 -23.57 -2.75 -3.51
C ASP A 134 -22.43 -3.10 -2.53
N HIS A 135 -21.33 -2.32 -2.50
CA HIS A 135 -20.21 -2.46 -1.56
C HIS A 135 -20.31 -1.55 -0.35
N GLY A 136 -21.36 -0.73 -0.30
CA GLY A 136 -21.64 0.19 0.80
C GLY A 136 -21.00 1.58 0.64
N PHE A 137 -20.37 1.91 -0.48
CA PHE A 137 -19.80 3.25 -0.71
C PHE A 137 -20.84 4.23 -1.25
N ILE A 138 -20.72 5.49 -0.86
CA ILE A 138 -21.51 6.57 -1.45
C ILE A 138 -20.98 6.83 -2.86
N THR A 139 -21.90 6.77 -3.85
CA THR A 139 -21.58 7.08 -5.25
C THR A 139 -21.37 8.57 -5.43
N THR A 140 -20.20 8.95 -5.99
CA THR A 140 -19.83 10.34 -6.31
C THR A 140 -19.28 10.47 -7.71
N ASP A 141 -19.33 11.68 -8.23
CA ASP A 141 -18.53 12.05 -9.40
C ASP A 141 -17.07 12.41 -9.01
N GLY A 142 -16.24 12.77 -9.99
CA GLY A 142 -14.82 13.14 -9.75
C GLY A 142 -14.61 14.40 -8.90
N TYR A 143 -15.68 15.09 -8.52
CA TYR A 143 -15.69 16.30 -7.68
C TYR A 143 -16.27 16.04 -6.28
N GLY A 144 -16.57 14.78 -5.98
CA GLY A 144 -17.20 14.39 -4.73
C GLY A 144 -18.71 14.67 -4.65
N ARG A 145 -19.36 15.09 -5.75
CA ARG A 145 -20.81 15.35 -5.76
C ARG A 145 -21.55 14.03 -5.69
N THR A 146 -22.53 13.93 -4.79
CA THR A 146 -23.43 12.79 -4.72
C THR A 146 -24.55 12.92 -5.76
N THR A 147 -25.44 11.93 -5.82
CA THR A 147 -26.66 11.96 -6.64
C THR A 147 -27.67 13.02 -6.17
N VAL A 148 -27.48 13.61 -4.99
CA VAL A 148 -28.35 14.63 -4.40
C VAL A 148 -27.70 15.99 -4.46
N ALA A 149 -28.36 16.95 -5.11
CA ALA A 149 -27.85 18.32 -5.20
C ALA A 149 -27.62 18.94 -3.81
N GLY A 150 -26.46 19.57 -3.62
CA GLY A 150 -26.07 20.18 -2.35
C GLY A 150 -25.44 19.23 -1.34
N ILE A 151 -25.22 17.96 -1.71
CA ILE A 151 -24.55 16.96 -0.84
C ILE A 151 -23.30 16.44 -1.55
N TRP A 152 -22.17 16.48 -0.85
CA TRP A 152 -20.88 15.94 -1.27
C TRP A 152 -20.46 14.83 -0.29
N ALA A 153 -19.70 13.85 -0.79
CA ALA A 153 -19.06 12.82 0.02
C ALA A 153 -17.56 12.71 -0.34
N VAL A 154 -16.72 12.60 0.70
CA VAL A 154 -15.26 12.50 0.58
C VAL A 154 -14.69 11.51 1.60
N GLY A 155 -13.51 10.99 1.35
CA GLY A 155 -12.79 10.08 2.24
C GLY A 155 -13.28 8.64 2.18
N ASP A 156 -13.13 7.93 3.28
CA ASP A 156 -13.29 6.47 3.39
C ASP A 156 -14.71 5.96 3.09
N ILE A 157 -15.71 6.84 2.99
CA ILE A 157 -17.07 6.48 2.61
C ILE A 157 -17.31 6.51 1.10
N THR A 158 -16.33 6.93 0.29
CA THR A 158 -16.33 6.87 -1.17
C THR A 158 -15.43 5.75 -1.65
N GLU A 159 -15.73 5.16 -2.80
CA GLU A 159 -14.90 4.12 -3.40
C GLU A 159 -13.46 4.61 -3.63
N GLY A 160 -12.48 3.72 -3.43
CA GLY A 160 -11.06 3.98 -3.63
C GLY A 160 -10.22 3.68 -2.39
N HIS A 161 -9.00 4.22 -2.36
CA HIS A 161 -8.07 3.98 -1.25
C HIS A 161 -8.49 4.76 0.01
N ALA A 162 -8.64 4.05 1.14
CA ALA A 162 -8.94 4.64 2.44
C ALA A 162 -7.68 5.29 3.04
N LEU A 163 -7.32 6.49 2.55
CA LEU A 163 -6.10 7.23 2.88
C LEU A 163 -6.43 8.69 3.23
N ALA A 164 -5.82 9.19 4.31
CA ALA A 164 -6.08 10.55 4.80
C ALA A 164 -5.75 11.65 3.77
N HIS A 165 -4.61 11.53 3.08
CA HIS A 165 -4.19 12.50 2.06
C HIS A 165 -5.08 12.47 0.81
N ARG A 166 -5.64 11.30 0.44
CA ARG A 166 -6.69 11.22 -0.58
C ARG A 166 -7.93 12.01 -0.15
N ALA A 167 -8.37 11.83 1.11
CA ALA A 167 -9.51 12.56 1.65
C ALA A 167 -9.26 14.07 1.73
N PHE A 168 -8.02 14.50 2.00
CA PHE A 168 -7.66 15.93 1.99
C PHE A 168 -7.82 16.52 0.59
N GLU A 169 -7.29 15.87 -0.44
CA GLU A 169 -7.42 16.34 -1.82
C GLU A 169 -8.88 16.33 -2.28
N GLN A 170 -9.63 15.26 -2.00
CA GLN A 170 -11.07 15.25 -2.25
C GLN A 170 -11.81 16.40 -1.58
N GLY A 171 -11.43 16.75 -0.34
CA GLY A 171 -12.00 17.87 0.39
C GLY A 171 -11.71 19.22 -0.26
N ILE A 172 -10.50 19.42 -0.78
CA ILE A 172 -10.10 20.63 -1.52
C ILE A 172 -10.92 20.73 -2.81
N ILE A 173 -10.96 19.67 -3.62
CA ILE A 173 -11.70 19.59 -4.87
C ILE A 173 -13.21 19.89 -4.64
N ALA A 174 -13.80 19.26 -3.60
CA ALA A 174 -15.20 19.49 -3.25
C ALA A 174 -15.44 20.97 -2.85
N ALA A 175 -14.57 21.55 -2.03
CA ALA A 175 -14.70 22.94 -1.61
C ALA A 175 -14.59 23.92 -2.81
N GLU A 176 -13.63 23.70 -3.70
CA GLU A 176 -13.47 24.50 -4.92
C GLU A 176 -14.68 24.35 -5.84
N SER A 177 -15.21 23.13 -6.01
CA SER A 177 -16.42 22.86 -6.77
C SER A 177 -17.64 23.58 -6.18
N ILE A 178 -17.79 23.61 -4.84
CA ILE A 178 -18.84 24.36 -4.14
C ILE A 178 -18.71 25.87 -4.36
N ALA A 179 -17.47 26.37 -4.39
CA ALA A 179 -17.17 27.77 -4.66
C ALA A 179 -17.37 28.21 -6.10
N GLY A 180 -17.72 27.29 -7.02
CA GLY A 180 -17.90 27.54 -8.44
C GLY A 180 -16.58 27.70 -9.20
N LEU A 181 -15.48 27.25 -8.64
CA LEU A 181 -14.20 27.08 -9.33
C LEU A 181 -14.26 25.82 -10.20
N ASP A 182 -13.30 25.67 -11.08
CA ASP A 182 -13.18 24.51 -11.99
C ASP A 182 -11.94 23.67 -11.64
N PRO A 183 -11.96 22.93 -10.50
CA PRO A 183 -10.84 22.10 -10.12
C PRO A 183 -10.68 20.92 -11.08
N LYS A 184 -9.46 20.40 -11.17
CA LYS A 184 -9.25 19.11 -11.82
C LYS A 184 -9.84 17.99 -10.93
N PRO A 185 -10.51 16.98 -11.51
CA PRO A 185 -10.93 15.81 -10.73
C PRO A 185 -9.72 15.05 -10.20
N LEU A 186 -9.92 14.35 -9.07
CA LEU A 186 -8.89 13.52 -8.49
C LEU A 186 -8.45 12.41 -9.46
N ASP A 187 -7.13 12.28 -9.64
CA ASP A 187 -6.54 11.16 -10.38
C ASP A 187 -6.08 10.10 -9.38
N GLU A 188 -6.83 9.00 -9.28
CA GLU A 188 -6.55 7.90 -8.36
C GLU A 188 -5.20 7.23 -8.62
N ASP A 189 -4.67 7.28 -9.86
CA ASP A 189 -3.36 6.73 -10.20
C ASP A 189 -2.21 7.54 -9.57
N THR A 190 -2.45 8.78 -9.11
CA THR A 190 -1.39 9.62 -8.51
C THR A 190 -1.34 9.57 -6.99
N ILE A 191 -2.23 8.81 -6.35
CA ILE A 191 -2.30 8.75 -4.88
C ILE A 191 -1.22 7.83 -4.33
N PRO A 192 -0.22 8.34 -3.58
CA PRO A 192 0.80 7.49 -2.99
C PRO A 192 0.21 6.66 -1.84
N GLN A 193 0.57 5.39 -1.80
CA GLN A 193 0.22 4.46 -0.72
C GLN A 193 1.47 4.16 0.09
N ILE A 194 1.36 4.16 1.41
CA ILE A 194 2.47 3.93 2.32
C ILE A 194 2.07 2.91 3.37
N VAL A 195 3.01 2.05 3.74
CA VAL A 195 2.93 1.14 4.88
C VAL A 195 4.13 1.40 5.78
N PHE A 196 3.88 1.88 6.97
CA PHE A 196 4.88 2.21 7.99
C PHE A 196 5.37 0.97 8.74
N SER A 197 5.82 -0.02 7.98
CA SER A 197 6.51 -1.21 8.47
C SER A 197 8.01 -0.96 8.60
N ASN A 198 8.77 -1.96 9.00
CA ASN A 198 10.24 -1.91 9.00
C ASN A 198 10.80 -3.08 8.16
N PRO A 199 11.40 -2.80 6.97
CA PRO A 199 11.44 -1.50 6.27
C PRO A 199 10.04 -1.03 5.80
N GLU A 200 9.91 0.25 5.47
CA GLU A 200 8.67 0.81 4.91
C GLU A 200 8.40 0.28 3.52
N ALA A 201 7.12 0.27 3.12
CA ALA A 201 6.74 0.06 1.73
C ALA A 201 5.97 1.27 1.21
N ALA A 202 6.26 1.69 -0.01
CA ALA A 202 5.56 2.79 -0.67
C ALA A 202 5.28 2.48 -2.14
N SER A 203 4.19 3.01 -2.66
CA SER A 203 3.72 2.75 -4.02
C SER A 203 2.96 3.95 -4.55
N VAL A 204 3.22 4.35 -5.80
CA VAL A 204 2.42 5.34 -6.53
C VAL A 204 2.35 4.92 -7.99
N GLY A 205 1.21 5.19 -8.63
CA GLY A 205 0.99 4.87 -10.03
C GLY A 205 0.67 3.39 -10.29
N LEU A 206 0.75 3.03 -11.55
CA LEU A 206 0.35 1.72 -12.06
C LEU A 206 1.44 0.66 -11.84
N THR A 207 1.03 -0.53 -11.42
CA THR A 207 1.92 -1.70 -11.53
C THR A 207 2.11 -2.08 -13.01
N ALA A 208 3.17 -2.84 -13.31
CA ALA A 208 3.38 -3.33 -14.67
C ALA A 208 2.22 -4.23 -15.17
N THR A 209 1.50 -4.89 -14.26
CA THR A 209 0.32 -5.70 -14.59
C THR A 209 -0.85 -4.82 -14.96
N ASP A 210 -1.14 -3.80 -14.16
CA ASP A 210 -2.27 -2.88 -14.41
C ASP A 210 -2.03 -2.03 -15.67
N ALA A 211 -0.79 -1.53 -15.85
CA ALA A 211 -0.41 -0.77 -17.03
C ALA A 211 -0.61 -1.55 -18.34
N LYS A 212 -0.35 -2.87 -18.34
CA LYS A 212 -0.56 -3.74 -19.51
C LYS A 212 -2.03 -3.99 -19.85
N GLN A 213 -2.94 -3.71 -18.92
CA GLN A 213 -4.39 -3.85 -19.12
C GLN A 213 -5.05 -2.56 -19.64
N ARG A 214 -4.29 -1.48 -19.72
CA ARG A 214 -4.77 -0.15 -20.15
C ARG A 214 -4.62 0.00 -21.67
N ASP A 215 -5.72 0.27 -22.35
CA ASP A 215 -5.75 0.47 -23.81
C ASP A 215 -5.09 1.80 -24.24
N ASP A 216 -4.99 2.77 -23.34
CA ASP A 216 -4.35 4.07 -23.57
C ASP A 216 -2.84 4.07 -23.35
N LEU A 217 -2.25 2.91 -23.00
CA LEU A 217 -0.83 2.73 -22.75
C LEU A 217 -0.21 1.69 -23.69
N SER A 218 1.08 1.88 -24.02
CA SER A 218 1.84 0.95 -24.86
C SER A 218 3.30 0.88 -24.44
N ASP A 219 4.02 -0.12 -24.94
CA ASP A 219 5.46 -0.36 -24.69
C ASP A 219 5.82 -0.31 -23.19
N ILE A 220 5.06 -1.06 -22.36
CA ILE A 220 5.24 -1.10 -20.92
C ILE A 220 6.51 -1.84 -20.57
N LYS A 221 7.39 -1.17 -19.81
CA LYS A 221 8.62 -1.74 -19.26
C LYS A 221 8.65 -1.61 -17.74
N GLU A 222 9.13 -2.63 -17.07
CA GLU A 222 9.44 -2.62 -15.64
C GLU A 222 10.96 -2.68 -15.45
N THR A 223 11.51 -1.70 -14.75
CA THR A 223 12.92 -1.63 -14.39
C THR A 223 13.08 -1.82 -12.90
N VAL A 224 13.93 -2.75 -12.50
CA VAL A 224 14.18 -3.08 -11.09
C VAL A 224 15.59 -2.67 -10.70
N TYR A 225 15.69 -2.04 -9.53
CA TYR A 225 16.95 -1.69 -8.91
C TYR A 225 17.21 -2.56 -7.67
N PRO A 226 18.35 -3.29 -7.62
CA PRO A 226 18.76 -4.02 -6.42
C PRO A 226 19.34 -3.03 -5.41
N MET A 227 18.58 -2.64 -4.40
CA MET A 227 18.95 -1.59 -3.45
C MET A 227 20.25 -1.84 -2.68
N MET A 228 20.73 -3.08 -2.61
CA MET A 228 22.02 -3.41 -2.02
C MET A 228 23.22 -2.76 -2.71
N SER A 229 23.04 -2.19 -3.90
CA SER A 229 24.08 -1.39 -4.59
C SER A 229 24.18 0.06 -4.08
N ASN A 230 23.24 0.49 -3.24
CA ASN A 230 23.23 1.85 -2.68
C ASN A 230 24.02 1.90 -1.36
N ALA A 231 24.92 2.87 -1.20
CA ALA A 231 25.77 3.00 -0.01
C ALA A 231 24.97 3.17 1.30
N ARG A 232 23.91 3.98 1.29
CA ARG A 232 23.07 4.18 2.49
C ARG A 232 22.31 2.92 2.86
N MET A 233 21.85 2.13 1.89
CA MET A 233 21.22 0.83 2.14
C MET A 233 22.20 -0.15 2.82
N MET A 234 23.45 -0.21 2.32
CA MET A 234 24.49 -1.03 2.95
C MET A 234 24.81 -0.61 4.38
N MET A 235 24.81 0.70 4.65
CA MET A 235 25.07 1.24 6.00
C MET A 235 23.89 0.97 6.97
N SER A 236 22.67 0.87 6.47
CA SER A 236 21.47 0.64 7.30
C SER A 236 21.19 -0.84 7.58
N ASP A 237 21.96 -1.77 7.01
CA ASP A 237 21.71 -3.22 7.04
C ASP A 237 20.23 -3.57 6.73
N SER A 238 19.63 -2.84 5.83
CA SER A 238 18.24 -3.01 5.44
C SER A 238 18.13 -3.60 4.04
N GLY A 239 17.30 -4.62 3.90
CA GLY A 239 16.89 -5.11 2.59
C GLY A 239 15.90 -4.17 1.92
N GLY A 240 15.81 -4.26 0.59
CA GLY A 240 14.87 -3.44 -0.16
C GLY A 240 14.79 -3.79 -1.62
N SER A 241 13.82 -3.19 -2.30
CA SER A 241 13.66 -3.25 -3.75
C SER A 241 12.95 -1.99 -4.24
N LEU A 242 13.26 -1.58 -5.47
CA LEU A 242 12.53 -0.57 -6.20
C LEU A 242 12.19 -1.09 -7.59
N SER A 243 10.91 -1.01 -7.96
CA SER A 243 10.40 -1.25 -9.31
C SER A 243 9.89 0.07 -9.88
N LEU A 244 10.32 0.42 -11.07
CA LEU A 244 9.84 1.56 -11.85
C LEU A 244 9.14 1.03 -13.09
N VAL A 245 7.90 1.46 -13.30
CA VAL A 245 7.10 1.16 -14.49
C VAL A 245 7.13 2.36 -15.40
N SER A 246 7.46 2.16 -16.67
CA SER A 246 7.45 3.19 -17.71
C SER A 246 6.72 2.71 -18.95
N GLY A 247 6.19 3.62 -19.73
CA GLY A 247 5.47 3.30 -20.96
C GLY A 247 5.18 4.54 -21.79
N ILE A 248 4.46 4.36 -22.88
CA ILE A 248 4.05 5.43 -23.79
C ILE A 248 2.56 5.63 -23.64
N ARG A 249 2.12 6.87 -23.37
CA ARG A 249 0.70 7.26 -23.34
C ARG A 249 0.20 7.60 -24.75
N ALA A 250 -1.01 7.21 -25.08
CA ALA A 250 -1.62 7.53 -26.37
C ALA A 250 -1.67 9.05 -26.65
N GLN A 251 -1.79 9.86 -25.58
CA GLN A 251 -1.83 11.32 -25.65
C GLN A 251 -0.44 11.94 -25.87
N GLN A 252 0.67 11.17 -25.68
CA GLN A 252 2.05 11.62 -25.85
C GLN A 252 2.86 10.59 -26.67
N PRO A 253 2.50 10.38 -27.96
CA PRO A 253 3.11 9.34 -28.78
C PRO A 253 4.64 9.59 -28.93
N GLY A 254 5.41 8.54 -28.79
CA GLY A 254 6.87 8.59 -28.91
C GLY A 254 7.61 9.08 -27.64
N VAL A 255 6.89 9.53 -26.60
CA VAL A 255 7.49 9.92 -25.32
C VAL A 255 7.25 8.83 -24.28
N ARG A 256 8.32 8.24 -23.76
CA ARG A 256 8.24 7.32 -22.63
C ARG A 256 8.15 8.11 -21.35
N VAL A 257 7.13 7.83 -20.54
CA VAL A 257 6.89 8.52 -19.25
C VAL A 257 6.99 7.53 -18.08
N VAL A 258 7.17 8.05 -16.87
CA VAL A 258 7.04 7.29 -15.63
C VAL A 258 5.56 7.04 -15.35
N LEU A 259 5.18 5.76 -15.18
CA LEU A 259 3.81 5.32 -14.93
C LEU A 259 3.58 4.84 -13.51
N GLY A 260 4.61 4.42 -12.82
CA GLY A 260 4.51 3.96 -11.45
C GLY A 260 5.85 3.64 -10.82
N VAL A 261 5.90 3.76 -9.50
CA VAL A 261 7.09 3.43 -8.68
C VAL A 261 6.61 2.68 -7.43
N HIS A 262 7.24 1.55 -7.16
CA HIS A 262 6.91 0.67 -6.05
C HIS A 262 8.19 0.29 -5.32
N MET A 263 8.24 0.54 -4.01
CA MET A 263 9.48 0.33 -3.27
C MET A 263 9.24 -0.28 -1.88
N VAL A 264 10.27 -0.97 -1.40
CA VAL A 264 10.45 -1.34 0.00
C VAL A 264 11.85 -0.86 0.38
N ALA A 265 11.91 0.09 1.31
CA ALA A 265 13.17 0.71 1.72
C ALA A 265 13.00 1.40 3.09
N PRO A 266 14.08 1.70 3.82
CA PRO A 266 14.04 2.71 4.87
C PRO A 266 13.59 4.05 4.26
N VAL A 267 12.77 4.80 4.97
CA VAL A 267 12.24 6.11 4.55
C VAL A 267 11.57 6.13 3.15
N ALA A 268 10.97 5.01 2.75
CA ALA A 268 10.22 4.94 1.48
C ALA A 268 9.09 5.96 1.43
N SER A 269 8.50 6.30 2.58
CA SER A 269 7.48 7.33 2.75
C SER A 269 7.92 8.72 2.32
N ASP A 270 9.21 9.06 2.49
CA ASP A 270 9.76 10.35 2.06
C ASP A 270 10.14 10.34 0.57
N ILE A 271 10.69 9.22 0.09
CA ILE A 271 11.16 9.10 -1.31
C ILE A 271 9.98 9.08 -2.29
N ILE A 272 8.84 8.51 -1.89
CA ILE A 272 7.69 8.33 -2.78
C ILE A 272 7.09 9.67 -3.24
N ALA A 273 7.30 10.75 -2.50
CA ALA A 273 6.81 12.08 -2.87
C ALA A 273 7.44 12.61 -4.17
N GLU A 274 8.72 12.30 -4.42
CA GLU A 274 9.34 12.59 -5.72
C GLU A 274 8.73 11.74 -6.84
N ALA A 275 8.53 10.46 -6.58
CA ALA A 275 7.92 9.55 -7.55
C ALA A 275 6.47 9.98 -7.90
N GLU A 276 5.70 10.49 -6.93
CA GLU A 276 4.37 11.06 -7.15
C GLU A 276 4.43 12.21 -8.16
N GLN A 277 5.38 13.15 -7.99
CA GLN A 277 5.56 14.26 -8.93
C GLN A 277 5.89 13.78 -10.34
N LEU A 278 6.70 12.74 -10.48
CA LEU A 278 7.03 12.16 -11.78
C LEU A 278 5.81 11.51 -12.45
N VAL A 279 5.01 10.78 -11.70
CA VAL A 279 3.80 10.11 -12.18
C VAL A 279 2.71 11.12 -12.48
N GLY A 280 2.40 12.02 -11.56
CA GLY A 280 1.31 13.01 -11.67
C GLY A 280 1.53 14.03 -12.79
N ASN A 281 2.78 14.40 -13.05
CA ASN A 281 3.13 15.30 -14.15
C ASN A 281 3.39 14.58 -15.47
N HIS A 282 3.23 13.26 -15.55
CA HIS A 282 3.56 12.46 -16.72
C HIS A 282 4.97 12.75 -17.25
N THR A 283 5.94 12.89 -16.33
CA THR A 283 7.31 13.30 -16.64
C THR A 283 7.96 12.30 -17.59
N SER A 284 8.61 12.82 -18.64
CA SER A 284 9.34 11.96 -19.56
C SER A 284 10.47 11.24 -18.82
N LEU A 285 10.69 9.96 -19.14
CA LEU A 285 11.73 9.16 -18.49
C LEU A 285 13.12 9.79 -18.70
N SER A 286 13.37 10.34 -19.89
CA SER A 286 14.65 11.00 -20.22
C SER A 286 14.89 12.27 -19.41
N ASP A 287 13.86 13.03 -19.08
CA ASP A 287 13.98 14.23 -18.23
C ASP A 287 14.13 13.82 -16.75
N ALA A 288 13.30 12.88 -16.28
CA ALA A 288 13.41 12.33 -14.93
C ALA A 288 14.81 11.75 -14.65
N ALA A 289 15.41 11.05 -15.61
CA ALA A 289 16.75 10.47 -15.50
C ALA A 289 17.88 11.52 -15.49
N ARG A 290 17.58 12.82 -15.63
CA ARG A 290 18.55 13.93 -15.51
C ARG A 290 18.49 14.61 -14.15
N LEU A 291 17.55 14.25 -13.29
CA LEU A 291 17.46 14.82 -11.95
C LEU A 291 18.68 14.40 -11.12
N ILE A 292 19.19 15.35 -10.32
CA ILE A 292 20.40 15.15 -9.54
C ILE A 292 20.00 14.76 -8.10
N HIS A 293 20.46 13.60 -7.67
CA HIS A 293 20.26 13.11 -6.31
C HIS A 293 21.52 13.29 -5.47
N PRO A 294 21.42 13.77 -4.22
CA PRO A 294 22.59 13.97 -3.37
C PRO A 294 23.17 12.63 -2.92
N HIS A 295 24.52 12.54 -2.89
CA HIS A 295 25.25 11.35 -2.44
C HIS A 295 25.87 11.57 -1.04
N PRO A 296 25.84 10.58 -0.10
CA PRO A 296 25.09 9.32 -0.17
C PRO A 296 23.70 9.46 0.47
N THR A 297 22.65 9.10 -0.24
CA THR A 297 21.27 9.13 0.26
C THR A 297 20.46 7.92 -0.16
N PHE A 298 19.29 7.72 0.48
CA PHE A 298 18.33 6.71 0.02
C PHE A 298 17.64 7.12 -1.28
N SER A 299 17.45 8.42 -1.55
CA SER A 299 16.81 8.92 -2.78
C SER A 299 17.59 8.60 -4.06
N GLU A 300 18.92 8.37 -3.97
CA GLU A 300 19.70 7.89 -5.11
C GLU A 300 19.16 6.57 -5.69
N THR A 301 18.44 5.76 -4.89
CA THR A 301 17.84 4.51 -5.41
C THR A 301 16.81 4.80 -6.51
N LEU A 302 16.07 5.89 -6.40
CA LEU A 302 15.15 6.34 -7.45
C LEU A 302 15.94 6.88 -8.65
N GLY A 303 16.92 7.75 -8.44
CA GLY A 303 17.78 8.29 -9.52
C GLY A 303 18.49 7.22 -10.32
N GLU A 304 19.09 6.24 -9.65
CA GLU A 304 19.76 5.09 -10.30
C GLU A 304 18.76 4.22 -11.09
N THR A 305 17.54 4.06 -10.58
CA THR A 305 16.50 3.33 -11.29
C THR A 305 16.05 4.07 -12.54
N LEU A 306 15.89 5.39 -12.46
CA LEU A 306 15.57 6.25 -13.60
C LEU A 306 16.66 6.19 -14.67
N LEU A 307 17.93 6.31 -14.27
CA LEU A 307 19.08 6.17 -15.18
C LEU A 307 19.10 4.79 -15.84
N LYS A 308 18.88 3.74 -15.07
CA LYS A 308 18.83 2.38 -15.61
C LYS A 308 17.67 2.18 -16.58
N ALA A 309 16.51 2.75 -16.28
CA ALA A 309 15.33 2.68 -17.15
C ALA A 309 15.53 3.45 -18.47
N ASP A 310 16.37 4.48 -18.46
CA ASP A 310 16.76 5.29 -19.62
C ASP A 310 18.04 4.74 -20.34
N ASP A 311 18.37 3.46 -20.12
CA ASP A 311 19.51 2.77 -20.72
C ASP A 311 20.90 3.39 -20.40
N ARG A 312 20.99 4.12 -19.29
CA ARG A 312 22.23 4.80 -18.82
C ARG A 312 22.59 4.40 -17.38
N PRO A 313 22.67 3.10 -17.05
CA PRO A 313 22.97 2.67 -15.69
C PRO A 313 24.35 3.17 -15.25
N LEU A 314 24.45 3.70 -14.01
CA LEU A 314 25.71 4.19 -13.45
C LEU A 314 26.39 3.12 -12.59
N HIS A 315 25.70 2.59 -11.56
CA HIS A 315 26.26 1.63 -10.62
C HIS A 315 25.71 0.21 -10.75
N THR A 316 24.68 -0.03 -11.59
CA THR A 316 24.09 -1.36 -11.83
C THR A 316 23.99 -1.65 -13.31
N ARG A 317 24.31 -2.87 -13.70
CA ARG A 317 24.11 -3.36 -15.05
C ARG A 317 22.75 -4.06 -15.20
#